data_f198519966afcdbbc78517d73f6ace3b
#
_entry.id   f198519966afcdbbc78517d73f6ace3b
#
_cell.length_a   1.000
_cell.length_b   1.000
_cell.length_c   1.000
_cell.angle_alpha   90.00
_cell.angle_beta   90.00
_cell.angle_gamma   90.00
#
_symmetry.space_group_name_H-M   'P 1'
#
loop_
_entity.id
_entity.type
_entity.pdbx_description
1 polymer ?
#
loop_
_entity_poly.entity_id
_entity_poly.type
_entity_poly.pdbx_seq_one_letter_code
_entity_poly.pdbx_strand_id
1 'polypeptide(L)'
;MMSDEFAVKEITVSRQSPGEERRLALQQIYAQVLERQPYSFERKQLAKIEAEFLRNKIGVKRFLRELGHSEVYLNEFYYNSSNPKFIELCFKHFIGRAPSDVEEMRRYCDTLMRYGVKAMITALLDSEEYSHHFGCFTVPHAWAEEQYPSPKTFWETEVLLHELHGRRGWIVPTMTWHNLQLNCDGGSCDLPGNNSTPAAVTPGIEALHQVLSTMGPQDLEKFASTLSADERDKLRHLLMQPAH
;
A
#
# COMPACT_ATOMS: atom_id res chain seq x y z
N MET A 1 20.40 12.07 -19.63
CA MET A 1 21.17 10.91 -19.18
C MET A 1 21.11 10.83 -17.66
N MET A 2 19.95 10.40 -17.11
CA MET A 2 19.77 10.11 -15.67
C MET A 2 18.60 9.13 -15.57
N SER A 3 18.71 7.93 -16.12
CA SER A 3 17.61 6.97 -16.17
C SER A 3 18.01 5.51 -15.91
N ASP A 4 19.23 5.23 -15.40
CA ASP A 4 19.67 3.85 -15.19
C ASP A 4 19.86 3.42 -13.73
N GLU A 5 19.53 4.28 -12.74
CA GLU A 5 19.87 3.99 -11.33
C GLU A 5 18.71 3.37 -10.53
N PHE A 6 17.51 3.23 -11.12
CA PHE A 6 16.33 2.64 -10.48
C PHE A 6 15.70 1.45 -11.23
N ALA A 7 16.39 0.89 -12.20
CA ALA A 7 15.91 -0.36 -12.81
C ALA A 7 15.97 -1.48 -11.78
N VAL A 8 14.82 -1.83 -11.22
CA VAL A 8 14.68 -3.00 -10.33
C VAL A 8 15.17 -4.21 -11.13
N LYS A 9 16.29 -4.78 -10.70
CA LYS A 9 16.86 -5.94 -11.38
C LYS A 9 15.91 -7.11 -11.26
N GLU A 10 15.33 -7.53 -12.37
CA GLU A 10 14.49 -8.71 -12.41
C GLU A 10 15.27 -9.95 -11.95
N ILE A 11 14.75 -10.65 -10.96
CA ILE A 11 15.34 -11.89 -10.44
C ILE A 11 14.44 -13.05 -10.81
N THR A 12 14.93 -13.87 -11.75
CA THR A 12 14.27 -15.10 -12.14
C THR A 12 15.12 -16.30 -11.74
N VAL A 13 14.54 -17.25 -11.05
CA VAL A 13 15.19 -18.53 -10.72
C VAL A 13 14.60 -19.65 -11.57
N SER A 14 15.41 -20.64 -11.89
CA SER A 14 14.98 -21.84 -12.60
C SER A 14 15.07 -23.06 -11.70
N ARG A 15 14.64 -24.21 -12.21
CA ARG A 15 14.86 -25.50 -11.52
C ARG A 15 16.33 -25.88 -11.44
N GLN A 16 17.19 -25.25 -12.23
CA GLN A 16 18.64 -25.51 -12.29
C GLN A 16 19.46 -24.40 -11.64
N SER A 17 18.81 -23.35 -11.12
CA SER A 17 19.53 -22.24 -10.49
C SER A 17 20.34 -22.69 -9.29
N PRO A 18 21.60 -22.23 -9.20
CA PRO A 18 22.47 -22.49 -8.05
C PRO A 18 21.85 -22.02 -6.72
N GLY A 19 22.30 -22.61 -5.63
CA GLY A 19 21.82 -22.25 -4.30
C GLY A 19 22.04 -20.78 -3.94
N GLU A 20 23.08 -20.14 -4.46
CA GLU A 20 23.36 -18.72 -4.23
C GLU A 20 22.30 -17.82 -4.90
N GLU A 21 21.95 -18.10 -6.16
CA GLU A 21 20.89 -17.36 -6.86
C GLU A 21 19.55 -17.49 -6.12
N ARG A 22 19.24 -18.68 -5.59
CA ARG A 22 18.04 -18.88 -4.79
C ARG A 22 18.07 -18.16 -3.46
N ARG A 23 19.23 -18.00 -2.85
CA ARG A 23 19.37 -17.17 -1.62
C ARG A 23 19.14 -15.70 -1.94
N LEU A 24 19.69 -15.20 -3.03
CA LEU A 24 19.42 -13.83 -3.49
C LEU A 24 17.95 -13.61 -3.80
N ALA A 25 17.33 -14.54 -4.53
CA ALA A 25 15.89 -14.49 -4.79
C ALA A 25 15.07 -14.51 -3.50
N LEU A 26 15.43 -15.33 -2.51
CA LEU A 26 14.77 -15.38 -1.21
C LEU A 26 14.89 -14.06 -0.46
N GLN A 27 16.06 -13.43 -0.46
CA GLN A 27 16.26 -12.11 0.14
C GLN A 27 15.40 -11.04 -0.55
N GLN A 28 15.33 -11.08 -1.88
CA GLN A 28 14.51 -10.16 -2.65
C GLN A 28 13.01 -10.39 -2.42
N ILE A 29 12.56 -11.65 -2.33
CA ILE A 29 11.17 -11.97 -1.98
C ILE A 29 10.80 -11.35 -0.63
N TYR A 30 11.65 -11.48 0.38
CA TYR A 30 11.37 -10.88 1.68
C TYR A 30 11.37 -9.35 1.62
N ALA A 31 12.33 -8.75 0.91
CA ALA A 31 12.34 -7.29 0.72
C ALA A 31 11.08 -6.78 0.02
N GLN A 32 10.58 -7.52 -0.99
CA GLN A 32 9.37 -7.17 -1.73
C GLN A 32 8.08 -7.40 -0.93
N VAL A 33 7.96 -8.55 -0.25
CA VAL A 33 6.69 -9.00 0.34
C VAL A 33 6.57 -8.64 1.81
N LEU A 34 7.65 -8.68 2.58
CA LEU A 34 7.66 -8.27 3.98
C LEU A 34 8.19 -6.85 4.18
N GLU A 35 8.66 -6.20 3.11
CA GLU A 35 9.34 -4.89 3.14
C GLU A 35 10.58 -4.85 4.07
N ARG A 36 11.00 -6.01 4.55
CA ARG A 36 12.15 -6.23 5.43
C ARG A 36 12.60 -7.68 5.41
N GLN A 37 13.74 -7.95 5.98
CA GLN A 37 14.12 -9.34 6.25
C GLN A 37 13.36 -9.86 7.49
N PRO A 38 12.94 -11.13 7.49
CA PRO A 38 12.26 -11.72 8.63
C PRO A 38 13.15 -11.79 9.87
N TYR A 39 12.56 -11.55 11.03
CA TYR A 39 13.24 -11.72 12.31
C TYR A 39 13.57 -13.20 12.58
N SER A 40 14.49 -13.45 13.52
CA SER A 40 14.94 -14.82 13.83
C SER A 40 13.82 -15.77 14.27
N PHE A 41 12.82 -15.26 14.99
CA PHE A 41 11.66 -16.06 15.41
C PHE A 41 10.69 -16.34 14.25
N GLU A 42 10.53 -15.41 13.31
CA GLU A 42 9.73 -15.59 12.09
C GLU A 42 10.37 -16.60 11.14
N ARG A 43 11.69 -16.54 10.99
CA ARG A 43 12.43 -17.55 10.21
C ARG A 43 12.23 -18.97 10.71
N LYS A 44 12.05 -19.17 12.02
CA LYS A 44 11.70 -20.49 12.55
C LYS A 44 10.36 -20.98 12.02
N GLN A 45 9.38 -20.08 11.87
CA GLN A 45 8.07 -20.42 11.32
C GLN A 45 8.14 -20.68 9.81
N LEU A 46 8.99 -19.96 9.10
CA LEU A 46 9.18 -20.07 7.65
C LEU A 46 10.21 -21.14 7.24
N ALA A 47 10.92 -21.75 8.18
CA ALA A 47 12.05 -22.64 7.93
C ALA A 47 11.76 -23.81 6.97
N LYS A 48 10.53 -24.35 7.02
CA LYS A 48 10.11 -25.44 6.13
C LYS A 48 10.04 -24.98 4.68
N ILE A 49 9.34 -23.88 4.42
CA ILE A 49 9.17 -23.35 3.05
C ILE A 49 10.48 -22.79 2.49
N GLU A 50 11.32 -22.16 3.34
CA GLU A 50 12.67 -21.74 2.95
C GLU A 50 13.52 -22.93 2.51
N ALA A 51 13.52 -24.02 3.29
CA ALA A 51 14.28 -25.22 2.94
C ALA A 51 13.76 -25.88 1.65
N GLU A 52 12.45 -25.91 1.42
CA GLU A 52 11.86 -26.42 0.18
C GLU A 52 12.24 -25.55 -1.03
N PHE A 53 12.23 -24.23 -0.88
CA PHE A 53 12.63 -23.30 -1.92
C PHE A 53 14.13 -23.43 -2.25
N LEU A 54 14.98 -23.39 -1.23
CA LEU A 54 16.44 -23.50 -1.41
C LEU A 54 16.88 -24.83 -1.99
N ARG A 55 16.13 -25.92 -1.71
CA ARG A 55 16.36 -27.26 -2.29
C ARG A 55 15.68 -27.48 -3.64
N ASN A 56 15.18 -26.41 -4.26
CA ASN A 56 14.52 -26.47 -5.56
C ASN A 56 13.26 -27.38 -5.63
N LYS A 57 12.58 -27.58 -4.50
CA LYS A 57 11.32 -28.35 -4.46
C LYS A 57 10.12 -27.51 -4.87
N ILE A 58 10.18 -26.20 -4.65
CA ILE A 58 9.13 -25.23 -4.98
C ILE A 58 9.70 -24.06 -5.76
N GLY A 59 8.88 -23.46 -6.63
CA GLY A 59 9.16 -22.19 -7.33
C GLY A 59 8.76 -20.97 -6.52
N VAL A 60 9.03 -19.79 -7.08
CA VAL A 60 8.71 -18.49 -6.47
C VAL A 60 7.21 -18.38 -6.19
N LYS A 61 6.34 -18.62 -7.18
CA LYS A 61 4.88 -18.49 -7.01
C LYS A 61 4.35 -19.31 -5.83
N ARG A 62 4.83 -20.55 -5.67
CA ARG A 62 4.41 -21.39 -4.56
C ARG A 62 4.98 -20.90 -3.24
N PHE A 63 6.22 -20.45 -3.20
CA PHE A 63 6.80 -19.85 -2.01
C PHE A 63 6.01 -18.61 -1.56
N LEU A 64 5.64 -17.73 -2.50
CA LEU A 64 4.83 -16.54 -2.24
C LEU A 64 3.46 -16.90 -1.65
N ARG A 65 2.82 -17.96 -2.17
CA ARG A 65 1.54 -18.43 -1.64
C ARG A 65 1.66 -18.87 -0.18
N GLU A 66 2.65 -19.70 0.12
CA GLU A 66 2.89 -20.18 1.48
C GLU A 66 3.28 -19.03 2.43
N LEU A 67 4.09 -18.08 1.96
CA LEU A 67 4.45 -16.89 2.72
C LEU A 67 3.23 -16.00 2.99
N GLY A 68 2.43 -15.70 1.97
CA GLY A 68 1.21 -14.89 2.11
C GLY A 68 0.14 -15.55 3.00
N HIS A 69 0.14 -16.87 3.09
CA HIS A 69 -0.76 -17.62 3.99
C HIS A 69 -0.20 -17.79 5.40
N SER A 70 1.06 -17.41 5.64
CA SER A 70 1.71 -17.55 6.95
C SER A 70 1.22 -16.51 7.95
N GLU A 71 1.26 -16.88 9.23
CA GLU A 71 0.97 -15.92 10.30
C GLU A 71 1.97 -14.75 10.33
N VAL A 72 3.19 -14.93 9.81
CA VAL A 72 4.18 -13.86 9.67
C VAL A 72 3.65 -12.73 8.80
N TYR A 73 3.12 -13.06 7.62
CA TYR A 73 2.55 -12.08 6.70
C TYR A 73 1.22 -11.51 7.20
N LEU A 74 0.34 -12.37 7.74
CA LEU A 74 -0.98 -11.96 8.20
C LEU A 74 -0.91 -11.05 9.44
N ASN A 75 -0.02 -11.33 10.38
CA ASN A 75 0.20 -10.47 11.55
C ASN A 75 0.76 -9.09 11.18
N GLU A 76 1.63 -9.03 10.17
CA GLU A 76 2.24 -7.78 9.72
C GLU A 76 1.21 -6.90 8.98
N PHE A 77 0.47 -7.46 8.02
CA PHE A 77 -0.28 -6.69 7.05
C PHE A 77 -1.80 -6.80 7.14
N TYR A 78 -2.34 -7.95 7.57
CA TYR A 78 -3.78 -8.18 7.54
C TYR A 78 -4.50 -7.73 8.81
N TYR A 79 -4.07 -8.21 9.98
CA TYR A 79 -4.82 -7.98 11.22
C TYR A 79 -4.77 -6.51 11.69
N ASN A 80 -3.81 -5.74 11.21
CA ASN A 80 -3.61 -4.34 11.58
C ASN A 80 -4.08 -3.35 10.51
N SER A 81 -4.68 -3.83 9.40
CA SER A 81 -5.11 -2.98 8.28
C SER A 81 -6.60 -3.09 8.01
N SER A 82 -7.18 -2.07 7.39
CA SER A 82 -8.50 -2.18 6.78
C SER A 82 -8.45 -3.12 5.56
N ASN A 83 -9.58 -3.76 5.22
CA ASN A 83 -9.63 -4.63 4.05
C ASN A 83 -9.15 -3.95 2.75
N PRO A 84 -9.58 -2.71 2.41
CA PRO A 84 -9.06 -2.04 1.23
C PRO A 84 -7.56 -1.81 1.28
N LYS A 85 -7.01 -1.39 2.43
CA LYS A 85 -5.56 -1.19 2.59
C LYS A 85 -4.79 -2.50 2.46
N PHE A 86 -5.28 -3.56 3.05
CA PHE A 86 -4.67 -4.88 2.90
C PHE A 86 -4.64 -5.35 1.45
N ILE A 87 -5.71 -5.10 0.69
CA ILE A 87 -5.76 -5.42 -0.74
C ILE A 87 -4.72 -4.62 -1.51
N GLU A 88 -4.60 -3.31 -1.27
CA GLU A 88 -3.54 -2.49 -1.87
C GLU A 88 -2.14 -3.04 -1.58
N LEU A 89 -1.88 -3.43 -0.34
CA LEU A 89 -0.60 -4.03 0.04
C LEU A 89 -0.36 -5.37 -0.68
N CYS A 90 -1.40 -6.20 -0.83
CA CYS A 90 -1.29 -7.42 -1.61
C CYS A 90 -0.97 -7.16 -3.08
N PHE A 91 -1.57 -6.15 -3.69
CA PHE A 91 -1.23 -5.73 -5.05
C PHE A 91 0.22 -5.27 -5.16
N LYS A 92 0.67 -4.40 -4.24
CA LYS A 92 2.07 -3.97 -4.16
C LYS A 92 3.03 -5.15 -4.04
N HIS A 93 2.75 -6.08 -3.13
CA HIS A 93 3.65 -7.17 -2.79
C HIS A 93 3.71 -8.28 -3.84
N PHE A 94 2.56 -8.62 -4.44
CA PHE A 94 2.44 -9.78 -5.32
C PHE A 94 2.31 -9.39 -6.80
N ILE A 95 1.71 -8.24 -7.11
CA ILE A 95 1.48 -7.78 -8.49
C ILE A 95 2.47 -6.69 -8.90
N GLY A 96 2.97 -5.88 -7.97
CA GLY A 96 3.93 -4.81 -8.24
C GLY A 96 3.31 -3.49 -8.70
N ARG A 97 2.00 -3.30 -8.53
CA ARG A 97 1.25 -2.06 -8.82
C ARG A 97 0.15 -1.81 -7.79
N ALA A 98 -0.48 -0.65 -7.85
CA ALA A 98 -1.75 -0.40 -7.16
C ALA A 98 -2.92 -1.07 -7.90
N PRO A 99 -4.08 -1.30 -7.25
CA PRO A 99 -5.31 -1.64 -7.96
C PRO A 99 -5.65 -0.58 -9.01
N SER A 100 -6.09 -1.01 -10.20
CA SER A 100 -6.34 -0.11 -11.33
C SER A 100 -7.54 0.80 -11.11
N ASP A 101 -8.57 0.28 -10.47
CA ASP A 101 -9.83 0.99 -10.25
C ASP A 101 -10.62 0.44 -9.04
N VAL A 102 -11.75 1.10 -8.79
CA VAL A 102 -12.66 0.72 -7.69
C VAL A 102 -13.31 -0.65 -7.93
N GLU A 103 -13.52 -1.05 -9.17
CA GLU A 103 -14.15 -2.34 -9.49
C GLU A 103 -13.18 -3.49 -9.22
N GLU A 104 -11.91 -3.32 -9.54
CA GLU A 104 -10.88 -4.29 -9.19
C GLU A 104 -10.77 -4.43 -7.66
N MET A 105 -10.75 -3.31 -6.93
CA MET A 105 -10.76 -3.30 -5.48
C MET A 105 -12.00 -4.03 -4.91
N ARG A 106 -13.18 -3.75 -5.44
CA ARG A 106 -14.44 -4.41 -5.01
C ARG A 106 -14.41 -5.91 -5.23
N ARG A 107 -13.93 -6.36 -6.38
CA ARG A 107 -13.83 -7.78 -6.72
C ARG A 107 -12.97 -8.56 -5.72
N TYR A 108 -11.80 -8.00 -5.35
CA TYR A 108 -10.93 -8.65 -4.37
C TYR A 108 -11.46 -8.49 -2.94
N CYS A 109 -12.13 -7.38 -2.62
CA CYS A 109 -12.82 -7.20 -1.36
C CYS A 109 -13.94 -8.25 -1.18
N ASP A 110 -14.73 -8.48 -2.23
CA ASP A 110 -15.79 -9.50 -2.23
C ASP A 110 -15.22 -10.92 -2.04
N THR A 111 -14.11 -11.22 -2.71
CA THR A 111 -13.39 -12.49 -2.52
C THR A 111 -12.88 -12.65 -1.09
N LEU A 112 -12.29 -11.59 -0.53
CA LEU A 112 -11.81 -11.57 0.85
C LEU A 112 -12.94 -11.84 1.85
N MET A 113 -14.07 -11.16 1.67
CA MET A 113 -15.22 -11.26 2.57
C MET A 113 -15.94 -12.60 2.49
N ARG A 114 -16.03 -13.20 1.32
CA ARG A 114 -16.75 -14.47 1.10
C ARG A 114 -15.91 -15.71 1.35
N TYR A 115 -14.64 -15.66 0.97
CA TYR A 115 -13.79 -16.87 0.95
C TYR A 115 -12.58 -16.75 1.88
N GLY A 116 -12.38 -15.58 2.49
CA GLY A 116 -11.31 -15.34 3.43
C GLY A 116 -9.97 -14.93 2.79
N VAL A 117 -9.07 -14.52 3.66
CA VAL A 117 -7.79 -13.90 3.27
C VAL A 117 -6.90 -14.81 2.41
N LYS A 118 -6.81 -16.09 2.74
CA LYS A 118 -5.99 -17.05 1.99
C LYS A 118 -6.51 -17.27 0.57
N ALA A 119 -7.83 -17.29 0.41
CA ALA A 119 -8.46 -17.43 -0.91
C ALA A 119 -8.21 -16.17 -1.76
N MET A 120 -8.27 -14.98 -1.17
CA MET A 120 -8.01 -13.72 -1.86
C MET A 120 -6.55 -13.64 -2.35
N ILE A 121 -5.57 -13.96 -1.50
CA ILE A 121 -4.15 -14.00 -1.88
C ILE A 121 -3.92 -15.04 -2.99
N THR A 122 -4.56 -16.20 -2.87
CA THR A 122 -4.46 -17.25 -3.90
C THR A 122 -5.04 -16.77 -5.23
N ALA A 123 -6.21 -16.10 -5.22
CA ALA A 123 -6.82 -15.55 -6.42
C ALA A 123 -5.93 -14.52 -7.12
N LEU A 124 -5.23 -13.70 -6.34
CA LEU A 124 -4.28 -12.72 -6.86
C LEU A 124 -3.08 -13.39 -7.55
N LEU A 125 -2.47 -14.36 -6.87
CA LEU A 125 -1.35 -15.11 -7.42
C LEU A 125 -1.74 -15.99 -8.63
N ASP A 126 -2.98 -16.46 -8.70
CA ASP A 126 -3.48 -17.26 -9.81
C ASP A 126 -4.11 -16.44 -10.95
N SER A 127 -4.07 -15.09 -10.86
CA SER A 127 -4.52 -14.21 -11.92
C SER A 127 -3.71 -14.40 -13.21
N GLU A 128 -4.34 -14.09 -14.33
CA GLU A 128 -3.68 -14.07 -15.64
C GLU A 128 -2.55 -13.04 -15.68
N GLU A 129 -2.76 -11.88 -15.05
CA GLU A 129 -1.79 -10.81 -14.93
C GLU A 129 -0.52 -11.28 -14.22
N TYR A 130 -0.65 -11.88 -13.02
CA TYR A 130 0.51 -12.44 -12.31
C TYR A 130 1.25 -13.47 -13.18
N SER A 131 0.50 -14.34 -13.83
CA SER A 131 1.07 -15.42 -14.65
C SER A 131 1.78 -14.88 -15.89
N HIS A 132 1.28 -13.78 -16.46
CA HIS A 132 1.87 -13.10 -17.61
C HIS A 132 3.18 -12.40 -17.24
N HIS A 133 3.21 -11.64 -16.13
CA HIS A 133 4.38 -10.86 -15.74
C HIS A 133 5.46 -11.68 -15.04
N PHE A 134 5.09 -12.59 -14.16
CA PHE A 134 6.05 -13.27 -13.26
C PHE A 134 6.11 -14.77 -13.45
N GLY A 135 5.06 -15.39 -13.98
CA GLY A 135 5.03 -16.84 -14.13
C GLY A 135 5.21 -17.58 -12.80
N CYS A 136 6.02 -18.65 -12.82
CA CYS A 136 6.25 -19.47 -11.63
C CYS A 136 7.59 -19.22 -10.93
N PHE A 137 8.49 -18.48 -11.56
CA PHE A 137 9.89 -18.45 -11.18
C PHE A 137 10.51 -17.05 -11.04
N THR A 138 9.83 -16.00 -11.47
CA THR A 138 10.25 -14.61 -11.31
C THR A 138 9.77 -14.05 -9.98
N VAL A 139 10.62 -13.33 -9.29
CA VAL A 139 10.29 -12.59 -8.07
C VAL A 139 9.47 -11.37 -8.46
N PRO A 140 8.29 -11.14 -7.87
CA PRO A 140 7.51 -9.94 -8.12
C PRO A 140 8.33 -8.69 -7.83
N HIS A 141 8.15 -7.69 -8.65
CA HIS A 141 8.79 -6.38 -8.53
C HIS A 141 7.86 -5.31 -9.07
N ALA A 142 8.11 -4.06 -8.71
CA ALA A 142 7.41 -2.95 -9.31
C ALA A 142 7.68 -2.90 -10.81
N TRP A 143 6.64 -2.79 -11.60
CA TRP A 143 6.73 -2.63 -13.04
C TRP A 143 5.83 -1.49 -13.49
N ALA A 144 6.26 -0.78 -14.50
CA ALA A 144 5.49 0.32 -15.08
C ALA A 144 4.69 -0.22 -16.27
N GLU A 145 3.42 0.14 -16.34
CA GLU A 145 2.63 -0.06 -17.55
C GLU A 145 3.08 0.90 -18.65
N GLU A 146 3.08 0.47 -19.89
CA GLU A 146 3.35 1.35 -21.03
C GLU A 146 2.27 2.46 -21.14
N GLN A 147 1.05 2.14 -20.73
CA GLN A 147 -0.06 3.09 -20.68
C GLN A 147 -0.92 2.83 -19.44
N TYR A 148 -0.95 3.77 -18.53
CA TYR A 148 -1.87 3.74 -17.40
C TYR A 148 -3.27 4.19 -17.84
N PRO A 149 -4.35 3.58 -17.30
CA PRO A 149 -5.73 3.97 -17.61
C PRO A 149 -6.02 5.45 -17.34
N SER A 150 -5.32 6.02 -16.36
CA SER A 150 -5.42 7.45 -16.03
C SER A 150 -4.15 7.95 -15.34
N PRO A 151 -3.88 9.27 -15.38
CA PRO A 151 -2.80 9.87 -14.58
C PRO A 151 -2.94 9.60 -13.07
N LYS A 152 -4.18 9.46 -12.60
CA LYS A 152 -4.49 9.11 -11.22
C LYS A 152 -3.95 7.71 -10.85
N THR A 153 -4.19 6.72 -11.70
CA THR A 153 -3.71 5.33 -11.49
C THR A 153 -2.18 5.28 -11.42
N PHE A 154 -1.51 6.01 -12.29
CA PHE A 154 -0.06 6.16 -12.24
C PHE A 154 0.40 6.72 -10.87
N TRP A 155 -0.19 7.84 -10.45
CA TRP A 155 0.16 8.47 -9.20
C TRP A 155 -0.11 7.60 -7.97
N GLU A 156 -1.26 6.94 -7.92
CA GLU A 156 -1.61 6.01 -6.85
C GLU A 156 -0.63 4.84 -6.76
N THR A 157 -0.19 4.33 -7.91
CA THR A 157 0.82 3.27 -7.98
C THR A 157 2.16 3.76 -7.43
N GLU A 158 2.63 4.93 -7.86
CA GLU A 158 3.88 5.51 -7.37
C GLU A 158 3.86 5.73 -5.86
N VAL A 159 2.79 6.32 -5.33
CA VAL A 159 2.64 6.56 -3.90
C VAL A 159 2.65 5.23 -3.12
N LEU A 160 1.91 4.23 -3.58
CA LEU A 160 1.83 2.93 -2.92
C LEU A 160 3.18 2.19 -2.95
N LEU A 161 3.89 2.21 -4.06
CA LEU A 161 5.18 1.55 -4.20
C LEU A 161 6.26 2.17 -3.29
N HIS A 162 6.21 3.47 -3.08
CA HIS A 162 7.14 4.18 -2.20
C HIS A 162 6.72 4.22 -0.72
N GLU A 163 5.49 3.79 -0.41
CA GLU A 163 5.03 3.70 0.96
C GLU A 163 5.76 2.56 1.69
N LEU A 164 6.32 2.86 2.85
CA LEU A 164 6.91 1.84 3.74
C LEU A 164 5.96 1.55 4.88
N HIS A 165 5.73 0.27 5.15
CA HIS A 165 4.91 -0.20 6.25
C HIS A 165 5.35 0.44 7.59
N GLY A 166 4.38 0.95 8.34
CA GLY A 166 4.58 1.55 9.66
C GLY A 166 5.12 2.99 9.66
N ARG A 167 5.34 3.62 8.50
CA ARG A 167 5.90 4.98 8.46
C ARG A 167 4.90 6.12 8.29
N ARG A 168 3.74 5.91 7.70
CA ARG A 168 2.71 6.96 7.51
C ARG A 168 1.35 6.33 7.52
N GLY A 169 0.30 7.12 7.64
CA GLY A 169 -1.12 6.77 7.53
C GLY A 169 -1.48 5.57 6.65
N TRP A 170 -0.63 4.59 6.60
CA TRP A 170 -0.72 3.35 5.86
C TRP A 170 -2.01 2.55 6.14
N ILE A 171 -2.74 2.96 7.18
CA ILE A 171 -4.07 2.43 7.48
C ILE A 171 -5.12 2.93 6.47
N VAL A 172 -4.90 4.11 5.88
CA VAL A 172 -5.82 4.70 4.91
C VAL A 172 -5.47 4.22 3.51
N PRO A 173 -6.42 3.65 2.75
CA PRO A 173 -6.18 3.25 1.38
C PRO A 173 -5.72 4.42 0.51
N THR A 174 -4.70 4.21 -0.30
CA THR A 174 -4.11 5.22 -1.20
C THR A 174 -5.16 5.79 -2.16
N MET A 175 -6.01 4.94 -2.72
CA MET A 175 -7.14 5.36 -3.57
C MET A 175 -8.12 6.28 -2.87
N THR A 176 -8.24 6.19 -1.55
CA THR A 176 -9.15 7.03 -0.76
C THR A 176 -8.50 8.39 -0.44
N TRP A 177 -7.20 8.49 -0.44
CA TRP A 177 -6.50 9.73 -0.13
C TRP A 177 -6.85 10.86 -1.09
N HIS A 178 -6.92 10.57 -2.39
CA HIS A 178 -7.33 11.56 -3.38
C HIS A 178 -8.78 12.02 -3.18
N ASN A 179 -9.68 11.10 -2.84
CA ASN A 179 -11.07 11.43 -2.59
C ASN A 179 -11.24 12.29 -1.33
N LEU A 180 -10.34 12.12 -0.35
CA LEU A 180 -10.31 12.90 0.89
C LEU A 180 -9.42 14.15 0.77
N GLN A 181 -8.82 14.41 -0.41
CA GLN A 181 -7.85 15.49 -0.64
C GLN A 181 -6.66 15.46 0.35
N LEU A 182 -6.35 14.28 0.87
CA LEU A 182 -5.16 14.05 1.68
C LEU A 182 -3.98 13.81 0.77
N ASN A 183 -2.85 14.47 1.02
CA ASN A 183 -1.62 14.19 0.33
C ASN A 183 -0.56 13.60 1.26
N CYS A 184 0.48 13.05 0.66
CA CYS A 184 1.57 12.41 1.39
C CYS A 184 2.35 13.37 2.28
N ASP A 185 2.30 14.68 2.01
CA ASP A 185 3.12 15.72 2.63
C ASP A 185 2.30 16.74 3.41
N GLY A 186 0.98 16.53 3.54
CA GLY A 186 0.08 17.48 4.20
C GLY A 186 -0.26 18.72 3.35
N GLY A 187 0.11 18.75 2.06
CA GLY A 187 -0.30 19.76 1.09
C GLY A 187 -1.35 19.23 0.10
N SER A 188 -2.03 20.07 -0.66
CA SER A 188 -3.01 19.66 -1.66
C SER A 188 -2.33 19.03 -2.87
N CYS A 189 -2.82 17.85 -3.31
CA CYS A 189 -2.41 17.28 -4.58
C CYS A 189 -3.10 18.04 -5.72
N ASP A 190 -2.45 19.05 -6.26
CA ASP A 190 -2.85 19.66 -7.50
C ASP A 190 -2.48 18.73 -8.65
N LEU A 191 -3.46 17.95 -9.12
CA LEU A 191 -3.29 17.15 -10.33
C LEU A 191 -3.12 18.10 -11.52
N PRO A 192 -2.07 17.98 -12.33
CA PRO A 192 -1.94 18.78 -13.55
C PRO A 192 -3.07 18.41 -14.50
N GLY A 193 -4.00 19.33 -14.72
CA GLY A 193 -5.12 19.18 -15.64
C GLY A 193 -6.50 19.43 -15.07
N ASN A 194 -6.68 19.50 -13.78
CA ASN A 194 -7.92 19.98 -13.20
C ASN A 194 -7.83 21.52 -13.05
N ASN A 195 -8.13 22.22 -14.15
CA ASN A 195 -8.55 23.64 -14.11
C ASN A 195 -9.98 23.76 -13.51
N SER A 196 -10.26 23.03 -12.47
CA SER A 196 -11.32 23.42 -11.57
C SER A 196 -10.72 24.56 -10.76
N THR A 197 -11.19 25.77 -10.99
CA THR A 197 -11.17 26.90 -10.06
C THR A 197 -11.07 26.35 -8.65
N PRO A 198 -10.17 26.88 -7.78
CA PRO A 198 -10.16 26.44 -6.40
C PRO A 198 -11.60 26.55 -5.90
N ALA A 199 -12.31 25.43 -5.91
CA ALA A 199 -13.56 25.36 -5.21
C ALA A 199 -13.21 25.72 -3.80
N ALA A 200 -13.72 26.85 -3.39
CA ALA A 200 -13.48 27.43 -2.10
C ALA A 200 -13.35 26.33 -1.05
N VAL A 201 -12.27 26.39 -0.27
CA VAL A 201 -11.99 25.55 0.90
C VAL A 201 -13.04 25.81 2.01
N THR A 202 -14.28 25.94 1.60
CA THR A 202 -15.40 26.33 2.43
C THR A 202 -16.13 25.20 3.13
N PRO A 203 -16.29 23.97 2.53
CA PRO A 203 -17.02 22.93 3.27
C PRO A 203 -16.32 22.46 4.55
N GLY A 204 -14.98 22.49 4.58
CA GLY A 204 -14.23 22.07 5.75
C GLY A 204 -14.25 23.09 6.89
N ILE A 205 -14.18 24.38 6.57
CA ILE A 205 -14.19 25.46 7.57
C ILE A 205 -15.58 25.65 8.12
N GLU A 206 -16.61 25.57 7.29
CA GLU A 206 -18.01 25.64 7.73
C GLU A 206 -18.39 24.45 8.58
N ALA A 207 -17.99 23.24 8.20
CA ALA A 207 -18.18 22.03 9.00
C ALA A 207 -17.44 22.11 10.33
N LEU A 208 -16.21 22.63 10.34
CA LEU A 208 -15.42 22.85 11.54
C LEU A 208 -16.07 23.92 12.45
N HIS A 209 -16.54 25.01 11.85
CA HIS A 209 -17.30 26.06 12.57
C HIS A 209 -18.58 25.49 13.20
N GLN A 210 -19.30 24.65 12.47
CA GLN A 210 -20.51 24.01 12.93
C GLN A 210 -20.23 23.04 14.09
N VAL A 211 -19.17 22.23 14.00
CA VAL A 211 -18.76 21.34 15.08
C VAL A 211 -18.31 22.14 16.30
N LEU A 212 -17.45 23.15 16.15
CA LEU A 212 -16.98 23.98 17.26
C LEU A 212 -18.12 24.77 17.92
N SER A 213 -19.12 25.22 17.16
CA SER A 213 -20.28 25.92 17.72
C SER A 213 -21.26 25.03 18.50
N THR A 214 -21.19 23.70 18.25
CA THR A 214 -22.00 22.72 18.99
C THR A 214 -21.31 22.17 20.24
N MET A 215 -19.99 22.39 20.36
CA MET A 215 -19.18 21.93 21.50
C MET A 215 -19.41 22.82 22.74
N GLY A 216 -19.57 22.19 23.89
CA GLY A 216 -19.64 22.90 25.17
C GLY A 216 -18.28 23.53 25.56
N PRO A 217 -18.29 24.58 26.45
CA PRO A 217 -17.05 25.27 26.85
C PRO A 217 -15.98 24.34 27.42
N GLN A 218 -16.37 23.31 28.15
CA GLN A 218 -15.43 22.32 28.72
C GLN A 218 -14.78 21.39 27.65
N ASP A 219 -15.53 21.08 26.61
CA ASP A 219 -15.03 20.26 25.51
C ASP A 219 -14.13 21.05 24.56
N LEU A 220 -14.43 22.32 24.35
CA LEU A 220 -13.57 23.27 23.65
C LEU A 220 -12.21 23.48 24.36
N GLU A 221 -12.22 23.55 25.68
CA GLU A 221 -11.00 23.68 26.48
C GLU A 221 -10.13 22.42 26.43
N LYS A 222 -10.76 21.24 26.50
CA LYS A 222 -10.08 19.96 26.28
C LYS A 222 -9.52 19.85 24.87
N PHE A 223 -10.30 20.17 23.85
CA PHE A 223 -9.85 20.18 22.47
C PHE A 223 -8.67 21.14 22.26
N ALA A 224 -8.75 22.37 22.77
CA ALA A 224 -7.65 23.33 22.70
C ALA A 224 -6.40 22.85 23.45
N SER A 225 -6.53 22.06 24.49
CA SER A 225 -5.39 21.51 25.23
C SER A 225 -4.66 20.37 24.50
N THR A 226 -5.32 19.70 23.57
CA THR A 226 -4.71 18.62 22.74
C THR A 226 -3.91 19.16 21.55
N LEU A 227 -4.10 20.44 21.18
CA LEU A 227 -3.43 21.08 20.07
C LEU A 227 -2.08 21.67 20.49
N SER A 228 -1.08 21.51 19.65
CA SER A 228 0.21 22.21 19.78
C SER A 228 0.04 23.74 19.61
N ALA A 229 1.03 24.52 20.03
CA ALA A 229 1.01 25.98 19.89
C ALA A 229 0.81 26.42 18.43
N ASP A 230 1.52 25.77 17.49
CA ASP A 230 1.42 26.04 16.05
C ASP A 230 0.04 25.71 15.47
N GLU A 231 -0.58 24.64 15.93
CA GLU A 231 -1.91 24.25 15.47
C GLU A 231 -3.00 25.20 16.00
N ARG A 232 -2.84 25.67 17.22
CA ARG A 232 -3.74 26.71 17.80
C ARG A 232 -3.67 28.03 17.03
N ASP A 233 -2.48 28.46 16.63
CA ASP A 233 -2.30 29.68 15.85
C ASP A 233 -2.84 29.55 14.43
N LYS A 234 -2.66 28.40 13.79
CA LYS A 234 -3.27 28.09 12.49
C LYS A 234 -4.80 28.06 12.57
N LEU A 235 -5.35 27.43 13.60
CA LEU A 235 -6.79 27.38 13.81
C LEU A 235 -7.38 28.78 14.04
N ARG A 236 -6.69 29.61 14.84
CA ARG A 236 -7.07 30.99 15.08
C ARG A 236 -7.07 31.81 13.79
N HIS A 237 -6.05 31.62 12.95
CA HIS A 237 -5.94 32.33 11.66
C HIS A 237 -7.05 31.92 10.69
N LEU A 238 -7.42 30.63 10.66
CA LEU A 238 -8.52 30.10 9.86
C LEU A 238 -9.88 30.63 10.32
N LEU A 239 -10.10 30.71 11.63
CA LEU A 239 -11.36 31.20 12.22
C LEU A 239 -11.53 32.72 12.12
N MET A 240 -10.43 33.47 11.90
CA MET A 240 -10.47 34.94 11.74
C MET A 240 -10.56 35.38 10.27
N GLN A 241 -10.53 34.47 9.30
CA GLN A 241 -10.77 34.84 7.91
C GLN A 241 -12.26 35.07 7.70
N PRO A 242 -12.67 36.25 7.23
CA PRO A 242 -14.09 36.51 6.94
C PRO A 242 -14.54 35.58 5.83
N ALA A 243 -15.65 34.90 6.04
CA ALA A 243 -16.33 34.15 4.97
C ALA A 243 -16.71 35.16 3.87
N HIS A 244 -16.14 34.96 2.70
CA HIS A 244 -16.48 35.70 1.47
C HIS A 244 -17.61 35.01 0.73
#